data_151c46f8b58a2381e2ecf6e09ed311cb
#
_entry.id   151c46f8b58a2381e2ecf6e09ed311cb
#
_cell.length_a   1.000
_cell.length_b   1.000
_cell.length_c   1.000
_cell.angle_alpha   90.00
_cell.angle_beta   90.00
_cell.angle_gamma   90.00
#
_symmetry.space_group_name_H-M   'P 1'
#
loop_
_entity.id
_entity.type
_entity.pdbx_description
1 polymer ?
#
loop_
_entity_poly.entity_id
_entity_poly.type
_entity_poly.pdbx_seq_one_letter_code
_entity_poly.pdbx_strand_id
1 'polypeptide(L)'
;MTDAYLVEGERRACELGNRGPLRFDGNGNLRQEIVDAYWRTGFYVFEGVVGDEELSELKADFARVLERAPHARGADTDAQGRPALGVDLERPQFQFAKPLSDPAGGTAANDGRHPVKMSEPEAAAQAPEEVLSFIGGGALQLMDAYLRLYGHPDLLAVAERINGPDFVPWNEGIFVKQPGLGPSTAWHQDGTTHWDSGKLDAGTHGFNTMAQLYPTTPANALWVVPGTHRSRFDIAAHVAANGGSDRLPGAVPMLCNPGDVAINNRQVVHGAFANQSAELRVTLVFGFHRRSALLGVTRGDPPVTYDAARIHERSRIIALAIDARHQRFPHERSYRYQPLAGELDANRWNEAARASILRNYDTKTMFI
;
A
#
# COMPACT_ATOMS: atom_id res chain seq x y z
N MET A 1 -20.63 21.38 -12.98
CA MET A 1 -19.98 22.28 -11.97
C MET A 1 -18.79 21.55 -11.39
N THR A 2 -17.62 22.15 -11.41
CA THR A 2 -16.40 21.56 -10.81
C THR A 2 -16.59 21.52 -9.30
N ASP A 3 -16.31 20.38 -8.69
CA ASP A 3 -16.44 20.18 -7.24
C ASP A 3 -15.40 21.03 -6.49
N ALA A 4 -15.86 22.02 -5.76
CA ALA A 4 -15.01 22.99 -5.06
C ALA A 4 -14.04 22.34 -4.05
N TYR A 5 -14.46 21.22 -3.41
CA TYR A 5 -13.63 20.49 -2.48
C TYR A 5 -12.43 19.82 -3.19
N LEU A 6 -12.67 19.25 -4.37
CA LEU A 6 -11.60 18.60 -5.16
C LEU A 6 -10.58 19.65 -5.64
N VAL A 7 -11.06 20.81 -6.13
CA VAL A 7 -10.19 21.91 -6.61
C VAL A 7 -9.34 22.48 -5.47
N GLU A 8 -9.96 22.76 -4.33
CA GLU A 8 -9.24 23.31 -3.18
C GLU A 8 -8.26 22.28 -2.59
N GLY A 9 -8.64 21.02 -2.56
CA GLY A 9 -7.75 19.93 -2.13
C GLY A 9 -6.51 19.82 -3.01
N GLU A 10 -6.67 19.89 -4.33
CA GLU A 10 -5.57 19.88 -5.30
C GLU A 10 -4.61 21.06 -5.10
N ARG A 11 -5.16 22.27 -5.02
CA ARG A 11 -4.37 23.49 -4.76
C ARG A 11 -3.52 23.32 -3.50
N ARG A 12 -4.12 22.86 -2.41
CA ARG A 12 -3.43 22.65 -1.13
C ARG A 12 -2.39 21.55 -1.21
N ALA A 13 -2.66 20.45 -1.93
CA ALA A 13 -1.71 19.38 -2.13
C ALA A 13 -0.41 19.88 -2.80
N CYS A 14 -0.53 20.79 -3.77
CA CYS A 14 0.61 21.37 -4.47
C CYS A 14 1.44 22.32 -3.58
N GLU A 15 0.83 22.91 -2.55
CA GLU A 15 1.47 23.89 -1.66
C GLU A 15 2.15 23.27 -0.43
N LEU A 16 1.94 21.99 -0.15
CA LEU A 16 2.44 21.33 1.07
C LEU A 16 3.97 21.17 1.13
N GLY A 17 4.67 21.22 0.01
CA GLY A 17 6.12 21.08 -0.05
C GLY A 17 6.61 19.68 0.42
N ASN A 18 5.84 18.63 0.12
CA ASN A 18 6.13 17.25 0.48
C ASN A 18 6.14 16.35 -0.76
N ARG A 19 6.70 16.87 -1.85
CA ARG A 19 6.90 16.15 -3.10
C ARG A 19 8.17 16.58 -3.81
N GLY A 20 8.70 15.71 -4.63
CA GLY A 20 9.88 15.95 -5.46
C GLY A 20 10.68 14.67 -5.71
N PRO A 21 11.78 14.75 -6.46
CA PRO A 21 12.59 13.59 -6.77
C PRO A 21 13.22 12.97 -5.50
N LEU A 22 13.44 11.68 -5.55
CA LEU A 22 14.17 10.95 -4.51
C LEU A 22 15.64 11.39 -4.54
N ARG A 23 16.13 11.91 -3.42
CA ARG A 23 17.50 12.47 -3.32
C ARG A 23 18.21 12.00 -2.06
N PHE A 24 19.49 11.67 -2.23
CA PHE A 24 20.39 11.29 -1.15
C PHE A 24 21.50 12.35 -0.98
N ASP A 25 22.09 12.40 0.21
CA ASP A 25 23.26 13.22 0.48
C ASP A 25 24.57 12.51 0.03
N GLY A 26 25.73 13.16 0.23
CA GLY A 26 27.02 12.59 -0.14
C GLY A 26 27.41 11.32 0.65
N ASN A 27 26.72 11.00 1.72
CA ASN A 27 26.90 9.79 2.53
C ASN A 27 25.89 8.69 2.18
N GLY A 28 24.98 8.92 1.22
CA GLY A 28 23.93 7.98 0.83
C GLY A 28 22.71 7.97 1.73
N ASN A 29 22.53 8.96 2.60
CA ASN A 29 21.33 9.08 3.41
C ASN A 29 20.26 9.87 2.68
N LEU A 30 18.99 9.51 2.84
CA LEU A 30 17.87 10.31 2.37
C LEU A 30 18.00 11.75 2.90
N ARG A 31 17.86 12.72 2.02
CA ARG A 31 18.04 14.13 2.38
C ARG A 31 17.11 14.54 3.51
N GLN A 32 17.65 15.35 4.43
CA GLN A 32 16.93 15.72 5.66
C GLN A 32 15.65 16.51 5.38
N GLU A 33 15.64 17.38 4.37
CA GLU A 33 14.44 18.13 3.97
C GLU A 33 13.27 17.22 3.57
N ILE A 34 13.54 16.04 2.97
CA ILE A 34 12.52 15.04 2.62
C ILE A 34 11.99 14.39 3.90
N VAL A 35 12.90 14.00 4.80
CA VAL A 35 12.55 13.40 6.09
C VAL A 35 11.70 14.36 6.93
N ASP A 36 12.08 15.64 6.97
CA ASP A 36 11.35 16.66 7.72
C ASP A 36 9.95 16.92 7.12
N ALA A 37 9.84 16.94 5.79
CA ALA A 37 8.56 17.08 5.10
C ALA A 37 7.64 15.87 5.39
N TYR A 38 8.18 14.65 5.34
CA TYR A 38 7.45 13.43 5.71
C TYR A 38 6.94 13.48 7.16
N TRP A 39 7.81 13.81 8.13
CA TRP A 39 7.41 13.88 9.54
C TRP A 39 6.50 15.08 9.86
N ARG A 40 6.49 16.10 9.02
CA ARG A 40 5.57 17.23 9.16
C ARG A 40 4.17 16.87 8.70
N THR A 41 4.04 16.21 7.54
CA THR A 41 2.76 15.97 6.87
C THR A 41 2.20 14.57 7.08
N GLY A 42 3.04 13.58 7.37
CA GLY A 42 2.71 12.16 7.46
C GLY A 42 2.80 11.42 6.12
N PHE A 43 3.21 12.09 5.02
CA PHE A 43 3.42 11.46 3.71
C PHE A 43 4.40 12.27 2.85
N TYR A 44 4.95 11.62 1.83
CA TYR A 44 5.80 12.26 0.82
C TYR A 44 5.58 11.59 -0.54
N VAL A 45 5.59 12.36 -1.62
CA VAL A 45 5.51 11.86 -2.99
C VAL A 45 6.86 11.98 -3.66
N PHE A 46 7.49 10.86 -3.96
CA PHE A 46 8.70 10.76 -4.76
C PHE A 46 8.34 10.72 -6.24
N GLU A 47 8.82 11.69 -6.99
CA GLU A 47 8.54 11.84 -8.42
C GLU A 47 9.51 11.00 -9.26
N GLY A 48 8.99 10.25 -10.25
CA GLY A 48 9.77 9.55 -11.25
C GLY A 48 10.69 8.46 -10.70
N VAL A 49 10.28 7.74 -9.66
CA VAL A 49 11.08 6.65 -9.06
C VAL A 49 11.17 5.44 -9.97
N VAL A 50 10.04 5.08 -10.60
CA VAL A 50 9.93 3.94 -11.50
C VAL A 50 10.08 4.43 -12.93
N GLY A 51 11.15 4.01 -13.60
CA GLY A 51 11.41 4.38 -14.99
C GLY A 51 10.47 3.68 -15.97
N ASP A 52 10.45 4.16 -17.22
CA ASP A 52 9.50 3.71 -18.26
C ASP A 52 9.56 2.21 -18.55
N GLU A 53 10.76 1.61 -18.56
CA GLU A 53 10.93 0.17 -18.78
C GLU A 53 10.28 -0.64 -17.65
N GLU A 54 10.60 -0.34 -16.40
CA GLU A 54 10.05 -1.01 -15.23
C GLU A 54 8.53 -0.77 -15.12
N LEU A 55 8.08 0.44 -15.40
CA LEU A 55 6.65 0.78 -15.41
C LEU A 55 5.89 -0.03 -16.47
N SER A 56 6.49 -0.23 -17.65
CA SER A 56 5.91 -1.07 -18.69
C SER A 56 5.79 -2.53 -18.26
N GLU A 57 6.83 -3.07 -17.61
CA GLU A 57 6.79 -4.44 -17.06
C GLU A 57 5.73 -4.60 -15.97
N LEU A 58 5.62 -3.64 -15.06
CA LEU A 58 4.58 -3.62 -14.02
C LEU A 58 3.17 -3.60 -14.60
N LYS A 59 2.94 -2.78 -15.62
CA LYS A 59 1.65 -2.72 -16.32
C LYS A 59 1.33 -4.02 -17.06
N ALA A 60 2.31 -4.62 -17.71
CA ALA A 60 2.14 -5.89 -18.42
C ALA A 60 1.82 -7.04 -17.45
N ASP A 61 2.55 -7.14 -16.32
CA ASP A 61 2.28 -8.11 -15.28
C ASP A 61 0.88 -7.90 -14.67
N PHE A 62 0.51 -6.66 -14.39
CA PHE A 62 -0.83 -6.34 -13.87
C PHE A 62 -1.94 -6.71 -14.86
N ALA A 63 -1.77 -6.42 -16.15
CA ALA A 63 -2.74 -6.80 -17.18
C ALA A 63 -2.92 -8.33 -17.25
N ARG A 64 -1.83 -9.10 -17.17
CA ARG A 64 -1.87 -10.56 -17.07
C ARG A 64 -2.62 -11.04 -15.83
N VAL A 65 -2.39 -10.39 -14.67
CA VAL A 65 -3.09 -10.72 -13.44
C VAL A 65 -4.59 -10.46 -13.58
N LEU A 66 -4.99 -9.33 -14.18
CA LEU A 66 -6.40 -9.02 -14.42
C LEU A 66 -7.07 -10.02 -15.39
N GLU A 67 -6.39 -10.38 -16.50
CA GLU A 67 -6.90 -11.35 -17.45
C GLU A 67 -7.15 -12.73 -16.80
N ARG A 68 -6.29 -13.12 -15.87
CA ARG A 68 -6.30 -14.42 -15.23
C ARG A 68 -6.94 -14.39 -13.82
N ALA A 69 -7.48 -13.26 -13.40
CA ALA A 69 -8.22 -13.14 -12.15
C ALA A 69 -9.48 -14.03 -12.16
N PRO A 70 -9.95 -14.49 -11.00
CA PRO A 70 -11.28 -15.09 -10.89
C PRO A 70 -12.33 -14.18 -11.53
N HIS A 71 -13.25 -14.75 -12.29
CA HIS A 71 -14.29 -13.95 -12.96
C HIS A 71 -15.34 -13.37 -12.00
N ALA A 72 -15.43 -13.93 -10.79
CA ALA A 72 -16.33 -13.48 -9.71
C ALA A 72 -15.77 -13.89 -8.34
N ARG A 73 -16.37 -13.38 -7.29
CA ARG A 73 -16.04 -13.76 -5.91
C ARG A 73 -16.20 -15.28 -5.70
N GLY A 74 -15.13 -15.92 -5.22
CA GLY A 74 -15.11 -17.36 -4.93
C GLY A 74 -15.05 -18.27 -6.17
N ALA A 75 -14.88 -17.71 -7.36
CA ALA A 75 -14.69 -18.53 -8.56
C ALA A 75 -13.26 -19.10 -8.64
N ASP A 76 -13.14 -20.35 -9.07
CA ASP A 76 -11.86 -21.03 -9.30
C ASP A 76 -11.37 -20.86 -10.75
N THR A 77 -12.15 -20.19 -11.60
CA THR A 77 -11.83 -19.97 -13.02
C THR A 77 -11.84 -18.50 -13.39
N ASP A 78 -11.02 -18.13 -14.37
CA ASP A 78 -11.06 -16.84 -15.02
C ASP A 78 -12.25 -16.71 -16.01
N ALA A 79 -12.40 -15.55 -16.64
CA ALA A 79 -13.48 -15.28 -17.57
C ALA A 79 -13.45 -16.16 -18.86
N GLN A 80 -12.34 -16.85 -19.14
CA GLN A 80 -12.19 -17.80 -20.24
C GLN A 80 -12.36 -19.27 -19.80
N GLY A 81 -12.72 -19.52 -18.53
CA GLY A 81 -12.90 -20.85 -17.99
C GLY A 81 -11.60 -21.59 -17.65
N ARG A 82 -10.44 -20.93 -17.70
CA ARG A 82 -9.15 -21.50 -17.27
C ARG A 82 -9.04 -21.42 -15.75
N PRO A 83 -8.26 -22.28 -15.07
CA PRO A 83 -7.98 -22.12 -13.64
C PRO A 83 -7.50 -20.69 -13.34
N ALA A 84 -8.14 -20.03 -12.39
CA ALA A 84 -7.80 -18.66 -12.03
C ALA A 84 -6.39 -18.57 -11.45
N LEU A 85 -5.73 -17.43 -11.62
CA LEU A 85 -4.42 -17.19 -11.03
C LEU A 85 -4.53 -17.21 -9.50
N GLY A 86 -3.62 -17.90 -8.81
CA GLY A 86 -3.58 -17.96 -7.35
C GLY A 86 -4.61 -18.90 -6.72
N VAL A 87 -5.39 -19.68 -7.51
CA VAL A 87 -6.36 -20.66 -6.99
C VAL A 87 -5.71 -21.75 -6.11
N ASP A 88 -4.44 -22.01 -6.32
CA ASP A 88 -3.62 -22.96 -5.58
C ASP A 88 -2.84 -22.35 -4.40
N LEU A 89 -3.05 -21.07 -4.10
CA LEU A 89 -2.48 -20.38 -2.95
C LEU A 89 -3.39 -20.54 -1.72
N GLU A 90 -2.79 -20.53 -0.54
CA GLU A 90 -3.49 -20.75 0.74
C GLU A 90 -4.62 -19.76 1.00
N ARG A 91 -4.55 -18.56 0.41
CA ARG A 91 -5.52 -17.49 0.63
C ARG A 91 -6.10 -16.95 -0.65
N PRO A 92 -7.38 -16.57 -0.63
CA PRO A 92 -7.94 -15.75 -1.70
C PRO A 92 -7.18 -14.44 -1.84
N GLN A 93 -6.64 -14.20 -3.02
CA GLN A 93 -5.90 -12.97 -3.33
C GLN A 93 -6.84 -11.85 -3.80
N PHE A 94 -7.93 -12.21 -4.46
CA PHE A 94 -8.81 -11.30 -5.17
C PHE A 94 -10.05 -10.94 -4.33
N GLN A 95 -10.27 -9.66 -4.12
CA GLN A 95 -11.41 -9.13 -3.39
C GLN A 95 -12.30 -8.30 -4.30
N PHE A 96 -13.60 -8.59 -4.24
CA PHE A 96 -14.62 -7.95 -5.02
C PHE A 96 -15.51 -7.09 -4.13
N ALA A 97 -16.02 -5.99 -4.66
CA ALA A 97 -16.96 -5.12 -4.00
C ALA A 97 -18.05 -4.66 -4.96
N LYS A 98 -19.19 -4.26 -4.43
CA LYS A 98 -20.23 -3.61 -5.21
C LYS A 98 -19.68 -2.29 -5.77
N PRO A 99 -19.96 -1.96 -7.04
CA PRO A 99 -19.54 -0.70 -7.64
C PRO A 99 -19.89 0.51 -6.77
N LEU A 100 -18.93 1.44 -6.63
CA LEU A 100 -19.05 2.71 -5.91
C LEU A 100 -19.44 2.59 -4.43
N SER A 101 -19.47 1.37 -3.85
CA SER A 101 -19.81 1.16 -2.45
C SER A 101 -18.67 1.54 -1.49
N ASP A 102 -19.00 1.54 -0.21
CA ASP A 102 -18.04 1.56 0.90
C ASP A 102 -18.16 0.26 1.71
N PRO A 103 -17.36 -0.77 1.38
CA PRO A 103 -17.52 -2.09 1.98
C PRO A 103 -17.11 -2.19 3.46
N ALA A 104 -16.31 -1.25 3.96
CA ALA A 104 -15.77 -1.30 5.33
C ALA A 104 -16.29 -0.19 6.25
N GLY A 105 -16.70 0.93 5.71
CA GLY A 105 -17.10 2.11 6.50
C GLY A 105 -18.33 1.87 7.38
N GLY A 106 -18.22 2.29 8.65
CA GLY A 106 -19.27 2.12 9.64
C GLY A 106 -19.52 0.67 10.07
N THR A 107 -18.60 -0.25 9.77
CA THR A 107 -18.72 -1.69 10.09
C THR A 107 -17.67 -2.14 11.11
N ALA A 108 -17.83 -3.37 11.61
CA ALA A 108 -16.81 -4.03 12.44
C ALA A 108 -15.63 -4.58 11.61
N ALA A 109 -15.69 -4.53 10.28
CA ALA A 109 -14.62 -5.01 9.41
C ALA A 109 -13.29 -4.29 9.72
N ASN A 110 -12.18 -5.00 9.51
CA ASN A 110 -10.83 -4.47 9.78
C ASN A 110 -10.66 -3.92 11.21
N ASP A 111 -11.17 -4.64 12.21
CA ASP A 111 -11.16 -4.26 13.63
C ASP A 111 -11.89 -2.92 13.92
N GLY A 112 -12.87 -2.56 13.10
CA GLY A 112 -13.68 -1.33 13.30
C GLY A 112 -12.91 -0.03 13.06
N ARG A 113 -11.75 -0.06 12.44
CA ARG A 113 -10.91 1.13 12.21
C ARG A 113 -11.48 2.13 11.20
N HIS A 114 -12.58 1.78 10.51
CA HIS A 114 -13.32 2.64 9.59
C HIS A 114 -14.63 3.11 10.25
N PRO A 115 -14.59 4.08 11.18
CA PRO A 115 -15.72 4.37 12.06
C PRO A 115 -16.91 5.05 11.37
N VAL A 116 -16.71 5.60 10.18
CA VAL A 116 -17.74 6.31 9.43
C VAL A 116 -17.88 5.73 8.04
N LYS A 117 -19.11 5.75 7.52
CA LYS A 117 -19.42 5.34 6.16
C LYS A 117 -19.22 6.51 5.20
N MET A 118 -18.55 6.22 4.06
CA MET A 118 -18.43 7.18 2.96
C MET A 118 -19.70 7.23 2.14
N SER A 119 -19.88 8.32 1.41
CA SER A 119 -20.96 8.44 0.43
C SER A 119 -20.84 7.36 -0.65
N GLU A 120 -21.97 6.74 -0.97
CA GLU A 120 -22.08 5.71 -2.01
C GLU A 120 -22.89 6.28 -3.18
N PRO A 121 -22.24 6.77 -4.23
CA PRO A 121 -22.93 7.20 -5.43
C PRO A 121 -23.67 6.04 -6.10
N GLU A 122 -24.76 6.34 -6.78
CA GLU A 122 -25.49 5.35 -7.54
C GLU A 122 -24.68 4.93 -8.78
N ALA A 123 -24.46 3.64 -8.95
CA ALA A 123 -23.80 3.11 -10.12
C ALA A 123 -24.77 3.11 -11.33
N ALA A 124 -24.22 3.17 -12.55
CA ALA A 124 -25.02 3.08 -13.77
C ALA A 124 -25.82 1.77 -13.80
N ALA A 125 -27.02 1.81 -14.38
CA ALA A 125 -27.93 0.65 -14.43
C ALA A 125 -27.33 -0.61 -15.07
N GLN A 126 -26.36 -0.43 -15.97
CA GLN A 126 -25.62 -1.52 -16.63
C GLN A 126 -24.33 -1.92 -15.91
N ALA A 127 -24.04 -1.34 -14.74
CA ALA A 127 -22.87 -1.73 -13.98
C ALA A 127 -22.95 -3.20 -13.54
N PRO A 128 -21.81 -3.92 -13.47
CA PRO A 128 -21.78 -5.28 -12.96
C PRO A 128 -22.17 -5.30 -11.47
N GLU A 129 -22.61 -6.45 -10.98
CA GLU A 129 -22.96 -6.61 -9.56
C GLU A 129 -21.75 -6.41 -8.64
N GLU A 130 -20.57 -6.89 -9.05
CA GLU A 130 -19.31 -6.75 -8.33
C GLU A 130 -18.16 -6.41 -9.27
N VAL A 131 -17.16 -5.70 -8.74
CA VAL A 131 -15.91 -5.38 -9.42
C VAL A 131 -14.72 -5.79 -8.57
N LEU A 132 -13.65 -6.21 -9.21
CA LEU A 132 -12.37 -6.42 -8.54
C LEU A 132 -11.88 -5.07 -8.00
N SER A 133 -11.65 -5.02 -6.69
CA SER A 133 -11.29 -3.78 -5.97
C SER A 133 -9.93 -3.85 -5.30
N PHE A 134 -9.49 -5.06 -4.91
CA PHE A 134 -8.23 -5.25 -4.22
C PHE A 134 -7.67 -6.66 -4.49
N ILE A 135 -6.36 -6.74 -4.67
CA ILE A 135 -5.59 -7.99 -4.72
C ILE A 135 -4.63 -7.92 -3.55
N GLY A 136 -4.86 -8.74 -2.53
CA GLY A 136 -4.14 -8.59 -1.27
C GLY A 136 -3.69 -9.86 -0.63
N GLY A 137 -2.65 -9.73 0.17
CA GLY A 137 -2.12 -10.83 0.93
C GLY A 137 -1.39 -11.87 0.07
N GLY A 138 -0.53 -11.43 -0.86
CA GLY A 138 0.24 -12.30 -1.74
C GLY A 138 0.36 -11.81 -3.18
N ALA A 139 0.14 -10.52 -3.43
CA ALA A 139 0.28 -9.94 -4.76
C ALA A 139 1.70 -10.11 -5.33
N LEU A 140 2.72 -10.11 -4.47
CA LEU A 140 4.11 -10.43 -4.85
C LEU A 140 4.26 -11.86 -5.41
N GLN A 141 3.39 -12.77 -5.03
CA GLN A 141 3.36 -14.14 -5.56
C GLN A 141 2.87 -14.20 -7.00
N LEU A 142 2.12 -13.19 -7.43
CA LEU A 142 1.45 -13.13 -8.72
C LEU A 142 2.22 -12.32 -9.77
N MET A 143 3.12 -11.39 -9.34
CA MET A 143 3.79 -10.44 -10.22
C MET A 143 5.29 -10.37 -9.95
N ASP A 144 6.11 -10.82 -10.89
CA ASP A 144 7.57 -10.76 -10.76
C ASP A 144 8.10 -9.30 -10.83
N ALA A 145 7.49 -8.47 -11.64
CA ALA A 145 7.84 -7.04 -11.70
C ALA A 145 7.56 -6.34 -10.37
N TYR A 146 6.47 -6.71 -9.69
CA TYR A 146 6.14 -6.15 -8.38
C TYR A 146 7.11 -6.64 -7.29
N LEU A 147 7.54 -7.91 -7.34
CA LEU A 147 8.59 -8.40 -6.46
C LEU A 147 9.90 -7.62 -6.66
N ARG A 148 10.29 -7.34 -7.92
CA ARG A 148 11.47 -6.53 -8.21
C ARG A 148 11.35 -5.10 -7.69
N LEU A 149 10.17 -4.48 -7.80
CA LEU A 149 9.89 -3.16 -7.21
C LEU A 149 10.01 -3.18 -5.68
N TYR A 150 9.56 -4.25 -5.03
CA TYR A 150 9.73 -4.44 -3.58
C TYR A 150 11.20 -4.44 -3.17
N GLY A 151 12.10 -4.91 -4.04
CA GLY A 151 13.55 -4.90 -3.87
C GLY A 151 14.25 -3.61 -4.34
N HIS A 152 13.53 -2.54 -4.66
CA HIS A 152 14.11 -1.30 -5.19
C HIS A 152 15.07 -0.65 -4.18
N PRO A 153 16.35 -0.44 -4.53
CA PRO A 153 17.38 -0.05 -3.56
C PRO A 153 17.09 1.27 -2.86
N ASP A 154 16.59 2.25 -3.59
CA ASP A 154 16.31 3.57 -3.03
C ASP A 154 15.08 3.55 -2.13
N LEU A 155 14.05 2.75 -2.44
CA LEU A 155 12.87 2.58 -1.58
C LEU A 155 13.23 1.82 -0.29
N LEU A 156 14.13 0.85 -0.36
CA LEU A 156 14.66 0.17 0.82
C LEU A 156 15.54 1.10 1.68
N ALA A 157 16.31 1.99 1.07
CA ALA A 157 17.05 3.03 1.79
C ALA A 157 16.11 4.05 2.49
N VAL A 158 14.96 4.36 1.89
CA VAL A 158 13.90 5.14 2.55
C VAL A 158 13.35 4.36 3.74
N ALA A 159 13.10 3.05 3.60
CA ALA A 159 12.62 2.20 4.69
C ALA A 159 13.61 2.16 5.87
N GLU A 160 14.89 2.01 5.59
CA GLU A 160 15.96 2.08 6.60
C GLU A 160 15.98 3.43 7.31
N ARG A 161 15.87 4.52 6.58
CA ARG A 161 15.90 5.89 7.15
C ARG A 161 14.75 6.17 8.10
N ILE A 162 13.57 5.62 7.82
CA ILE A 162 12.36 5.86 8.62
C ILE A 162 12.22 4.85 9.77
N ASN A 163 12.49 3.57 9.52
CA ASN A 163 12.24 2.49 10.48
C ASN A 163 13.49 1.93 11.18
N GLY A 164 14.69 2.31 10.72
CA GLY A 164 15.96 1.74 11.18
C GLY A 164 16.46 0.60 10.29
N PRO A 165 17.76 0.21 10.45
CA PRO A 165 18.44 -0.74 9.56
C PRO A 165 17.91 -2.18 9.64
N ASP A 166 17.17 -2.50 10.67
CA ASP A 166 16.54 -3.80 10.92
C ASP A 166 15.02 -3.78 10.64
N PHE A 167 14.56 -2.86 9.79
CA PHE A 167 13.15 -2.79 9.40
C PHE A 167 12.63 -4.14 8.91
N VAL A 168 11.34 -4.38 9.07
CA VAL A 168 10.72 -5.65 8.74
C VAL A 168 9.58 -5.48 7.76
N PRO A 169 9.30 -6.50 6.92
CA PRO A 169 8.23 -6.42 5.95
C PRO A 169 6.86 -6.39 6.62
N TRP A 170 5.99 -5.63 6.01
CA TRP A 170 4.57 -5.69 6.23
C TRP A 170 3.88 -6.40 5.05
N ASN A 171 2.58 -6.30 4.98
CA ASN A 171 1.82 -6.88 3.89
C ASN A 171 1.90 -6.03 2.62
N GLU A 172 1.51 -6.62 1.52
CA GLU A 172 1.45 -5.97 0.22
C GLU A 172 0.09 -6.21 -0.45
N GLY A 173 -0.21 -5.42 -1.46
CA GLY A 173 -1.44 -5.55 -2.23
C GLY A 173 -1.56 -4.56 -3.36
N ILE A 174 -2.61 -4.71 -4.13
CA ILE A 174 -2.90 -3.85 -5.28
C ILE A 174 -4.32 -3.33 -5.15
N PHE A 175 -4.46 -2.02 -4.98
CA PHE A 175 -5.76 -1.38 -5.08
C PHE A 175 -6.11 -1.11 -6.52
N VAL A 176 -7.32 -1.52 -6.92
CA VAL A 176 -7.86 -1.34 -8.27
C VAL A 176 -9.14 -0.52 -8.19
N LYS A 177 -9.09 0.70 -8.69
CA LYS A 177 -10.28 1.55 -8.80
C LYS A 177 -10.65 1.74 -10.26
N GLN A 178 -11.55 0.89 -10.73
CA GLN A 178 -12.03 0.93 -12.11
C GLN A 178 -12.77 2.24 -12.42
N PRO A 179 -12.69 2.74 -13.65
CA PRO A 179 -13.42 3.92 -14.10
C PRO A 179 -14.92 3.81 -13.83
N GLY A 180 -15.49 4.80 -13.15
CA GLY A 180 -16.92 4.86 -12.85
C GLY A 180 -17.47 3.77 -11.91
N LEU A 181 -16.62 2.90 -11.35
CA LEU A 181 -17.04 1.71 -10.61
C LEU A 181 -16.27 1.49 -9.30
N GLY A 182 -15.07 2.08 -9.15
CA GLY A 182 -14.17 1.78 -8.04
C GLY A 182 -14.78 2.13 -6.67
N PRO A 183 -14.84 1.18 -5.71
CA PRO A 183 -15.40 1.44 -4.39
C PRO A 183 -14.58 2.45 -3.59
N SER A 184 -15.17 3.08 -2.60
CA SER A 184 -14.49 3.93 -1.65
C SER A 184 -13.64 3.11 -0.66
N THR A 185 -12.77 3.80 0.04
CA THR A 185 -12.09 3.30 1.24
C THR A 185 -12.31 4.33 2.32
N ALA A 186 -13.11 4.01 3.32
CA ALA A 186 -13.49 4.94 4.36
C ALA A 186 -12.28 5.50 5.11
N TRP A 187 -12.44 6.71 5.65
CA TRP A 187 -11.42 7.36 6.46
C TRP A 187 -10.98 6.48 7.63
N HIS A 188 -9.69 6.30 7.80
CA HIS A 188 -9.10 5.49 8.85
C HIS A 188 -7.66 5.90 9.14
N GLN A 189 -7.17 5.45 10.28
CA GLN A 189 -5.75 5.30 10.56
C GLN A 189 -5.44 3.81 10.50
N ASP A 190 -4.36 3.43 9.85
CA ASP A 190 -3.88 2.05 9.88
C ASP A 190 -3.32 1.72 11.27
N GLY A 191 -3.31 0.42 11.57
CA GLY A 191 -2.87 -0.07 12.86
C GLY A 191 -4.01 -0.10 13.88
N THR A 192 -4.07 -1.21 14.61
CA THR A 192 -5.07 -1.46 15.64
C THR A 192 -4.42 -1.79 17.00
N THR A 193 -3.08 -1.75 17.03
CA THR A 193 -2.28 -2.03 18.21
C THR A 193 -1.50 -0.78 18.64
N HIS A 194 -0.95 -0.80 19.82
CA HIS A 194 -0.06 0.25 20.36
C HIS A 194 -0.68 1.63 20.62
N TRP A 195 -1.94 1.90 20.22
CA TRP A 195 -2.54 3.22 20.43
C TRP A 195 -2.58 3.66 21.91
N ASP A 196 -2.66 2.70 22.82
CA ASP A 196 -2.67 2.95 24.27
C ASP A 196 -1.30 2.67 24.91
N SER A 197 -0.25 2.45 24.12
CA SER A 197 1.10 2.21 24.60
C SER A 197 1.77 3.52 25.03
N GLY A 198 2.38 3.54 26.20
CA GLY A 198 3.23 4.66 26.63
C GLY A 198 4.49 4.85 25.79
N LYS A 199 4.76 3.93 24.83
CA LYS A 199 5.88 4.00 23.88
C LYS A 199 5.43 4.38 22.48
N LEU A 200 4.14 4.71 22.31
CA LEU A 200 3.62 5.14 21.02
C LEU A 200 4.34 6.42 20.54
N ASP A 201 4.86 6.38 19.33
CA ASP A 201 5.37 7.54 18.62
C ASP A 201 4.85 7.56 17.17
N ALA A 202 5.15 8.62 16.43
CA ALA A 202 4.68 8.80 15.05
C ALA A 202 5.20 7.74 14.05
N GLY A 203 6.18 6.92 14.41
CA GLY A 203 6.75 5.84 13.59
C GLY A 203 6.33 4.44 14.02
N THR A 204 5.54 4.30 15.08
CA THR A 204 5.24 2.99 15.69
C THR A 204 4.58 2.02 14.71
N HIS A 205 3.60 2.49 13.94
CA HIS A 205 2.87 1.65 12.98
C HIS A 205 3.53 1.55 11.59
N GLY A 206 4.73 2.13 11.40
CA GLY A 206 5.44 2.08 10.13
C GLY A 206 4.81 2.92 9.04
N PHE A 207 5.11 2.59 7.78
CA PHE A 207 4.57 3.31 6.63
C PHE A 207 4.25 2.35 5.48
N ASN A 208 3.38 2.81 4.58
CA ASN A 208 3.09 2.18 3.30
C ASN A 208 3.84 2.88 2.17
N THR A 209 4.40 2.11 1.27
CA THR A 209 4.86 2.55 -0.06
C THR A 209 3.74 2.34 -1.05
N MET A 210 3.50 3.29 -1.94
CA MET A 210 2.36 3.31 -2.86
C MET A 210 2.86 3.73 -4.25
N ALA A 211 3.17 2.76 -5.11
CA ALA A 211 3.59 3.01 -6.48
C ALA A 211 2.37 3.10 -7.42
N GLN A 212 2.33 4.12 -8.26
CA GLN A 212 1.20 4.38 -9.15
C GLN A 212 1.50 3.91 -10.56
N LEU A 213 0.65 3.03 -11.11
CA LEU A 213 0.76 2.60 -12.51
C LEU A 213 0.08 3.55 -13.49
N TYR A 214 -0.90 4.32 -13.02
CA TYR A 214 -1.67 5.28 -13.79
C TYR A 214 -1.75 6.62 -13.04
N PRO A 215 -2.05 7.74 -13.73
CA PRO A 215 -2.12 9.03 -13.06
C PRO A 215 -3.25 9.05 -12.02
N THR A 216 -3.02 9.76 -10.92
CA THR A 216 -4.06 10.05 -9.95
C THR A 216 -4.52 11.49 -10.05
N THR A 217 -5.81 11.70 -9.92
CA THR A 217 -6.48 13.00 -9.93
C THR A 217 -7.22 13.18 -8.59
N PRO A 218 -7.66 14.39 -8.26
CA PRO A 218 -8.48 14.58 -7.05
C PRO A 218 -9.70 13.65 -6.97
N ALA A 219 -10.25 13.23 -8.11
CA ALA A 219 -11.45 12.42 -8.18
C ALA A 219 -11.20 10.93 -7.87
N ASN A 220 -9.97 10.42 -8.06
CA ASN A 220 -9.66 9.00 -7.86
C ASN A 220 -8.51 8.74 -6.87
N ALA A 221 -7.82 9.76 -6.40
CA ALA A 221 -6.65 9.65 -5.53
C ALA A 221 -7.01 9.09 -4.14
N LEU A 222 -5.97 8.65 -3.43
CA LEU A 222 -6.01 8.57 -1.97
C LEU A 222 -5.99 10.00 -1.41
N TRP A 223 -6.84 10.25 -0.43
CA TRP A 223 -6.87 11.51 0.31
C TRP A 223 -6.26 11.32 1.70
N VAL A 224 -5.55 12.33 2.17
CA VAL A 224 -4.82 12.33 3.44
C VAL A 224 -5.15 13.59 4.22
N VAL A 225 -5.30 13.48 5.54
CA VAL A 225 -5.37 14.65 6.44
C VAL A 225 -3.97 14.89 7.03
N PRO A 226 -3.20 15.86 6.50
CA PRO A 226 -1.79 16.04 6.87
C PRO A 226 -1.60 16.28 8.36
N GLY A 227 -0.55 15.68 8.94
CA GLY A 227 -0.15 15.90 10.33
C GLY A 227 -0.91 15.07 11.38
N THR A 228 -1.92 14.29 11.00
CA THR A 228 -2.75 13.49 11.93
C THR A 228 -2.09 12.19 12.41
N HIS A 229 -0.90 11.85 11.95
CA HIS A 229 -0.16 10.62 12.30
C HIS A 229 0.49 10.63 13.70
N ARG A 230 0.41 11.74 14.43
CA ARG A 230 1.12 11.91 15.73
C ARG A 230 0.35 11.34 16.90
N SER A 231 -0.93 11.11 16.74
CA SER A 231 -1.82 10.60 17.79
C SER A 231 -3.04 9.94 17.18
N ARG A 232 -3.79 9.23 17.98
CA ARG A 232 -5.11 8.72 17.60
C ARG A 232 -6.04 9.89 17.28
N PHE A 233 -6.71 9.81 16.14
CA PHE A 233 -7.59 10.86 15.62
C PHE A 233 -9.05 10.39 15.68
N ASP A 234 -9.90 11.18 16.29
CA ASP A 234 -11.35 10.87 16.35
C ASP A 234 -12.04 11.27 15.05
N ILE A 235 -12.01 10.36 14.08
CA ILE A 235 -12.61 10.56 12.76
C ILE A 235 -14.12 10.79 12.86
N ALA A 236 -14.81 10.04 13.74
CA ALA A 236 -16.27 10.15 13.88
C ALA A 236 -16.67 11.54 14.41
N ALA A 237 -15.97 12.04 15.42
CA ALA A 237 -16.21 13.39 15.93
C ALA A 237 -15.94 14.47 14.87
N HIS A 238 -14.87 14.32 14.06
CA HIS A 238 -14.56 15.28 12.99
C HIS A 238 -15.59 15.26 11.86
N VAL A 239 -16.09 14.10 11.47
CA VAL A 239 -17.19 13.99 10.50
C VAL A 239 -18.47 14.62 11.06
N ALA A 240 -18.81 14.34 12.31
CA ALA A 240 -19.98 14.94 12.96
C ALA A 240 -19.89 16.47 13.05
N ALA A 241 -18.73 17.00 13.44
CA ALA A 241 -18.46 18.43 13.48
C ALA A 241 -18.51 19.10 12.09
N ASN A 242 -18.26 18.34 11.02
CA ASN A 242 -18.38 18.77 9.62
C ASN A 242 -19.78 18.51 9.03
N GLY A 243 -20.82 18.48 9.85
CA GLY A 243 -22.20 18.28 9.42
C GLY A 243 -22.50 16.89 8.86
N GLY A 244 -21.71 15.88 9.24
CA GLY A 244 -21.85 14.51 8.75
C GLY A 244 -21.23 14.26 7.37
N SER A 245 -20.56 15.25 6.80
CA SER A 245 -19.89 15.13 5.49
C SER A 245 -18.62 14.28 5.61
N ASP A 246 -18.45 13.35 4.69
CA ASP A 246 -17.22 12.57 4.51
C ASP A 246 -16.07 13.36 3.88
N ARG A 247 -16.29 14.63 3.51
CA ARG A 247 -15.30 15.56 2.97
C ARG A 247 -14.56 16.27 4.08
N LEU A 248 -13.62 15.59 4.72
CA LEU A 248 -12.90 16.13 5.87
C LEU A 248 -12.18 17.45 5.53
N PRO A 249 -12.39 18.49 6.34
CA PRO A 249 -11.66 19.76 6.19
C PRO A 249 -10.14 19.51 6.31
N GLY A 250 -9.38 20.17 5.46
CA GLY A 250 -7.93 20.05 5.49
C GLY A 250 -7.35 18.84 4.79
N ALA A 251 -8.16 17.89 4.35
CA ALA A 251 -7.67 16.76 3.55
C ALA A 251 -7.16 17.23 2.17
N VAL A 252 -6.19 16.51 1.64
CA VAL A 252 -5.58 16.74 0.34
C VAL A 252 -5.44 15.44 -0.44
N PRO A 253 -5.58 15.45 -1.77
CA PRO A 253 -5.34 14.28 -2.60
C PRO A 253 -3.84 14.00 -2.75
N MET A 254 -3.47 12.74 -2.75
CA MET A 254 -2.12 12.27 -3.07
C MET A 254 -1.99 12.15 -4.59
N LEU A 255 -1.58 13.25 -5.22
CA LEU A 255 -1.47 13.34 -6.67
C LEU A 255 -0.15 12.73 -7.13
N CYS A 256 -0.20 11.80 -8.06
CA CYS A 256 0.96 11.11 -8.61
C CYS A 256 0.81 10.92 -10.12
N ASN A 257 1.92 11.01 -10.83
CA ASN A 257 2.04 10.55 -12.21
C ASN A 257 2.36 9.04 -12.24
N PRO A 258 2.23 8.36 -13.38
CA PRO A 258 2.72 7.01 -13.54
C PRO A 258 4.21 6.93 -13.21
N GLY A 259 4.61 5.97 -12.37
CA GLY A 259 5.99 5.82 -11.91
C GLY A 259 6.36 6.63 -10.66
N ASP A 260 5.51 7.55 -10.21
CA ASP A 260 5.67 8.18 -8.90
C ASP A 260 5.39 7.16 -7.80
N VAL A 261 6.10 7.31 -6.68
CA VAL A 261 5.94 6.49 -5.50
C VAL A 261 5.71 7.38 -4.28
N ALA A 262 4.56 7.24 -3.66
CA ALA A 262 4.30 7.90 -2.39
C ALA A 262 4.65 6.99 -1.22
N ILE A 263 5.06 7.60 -0.10
CA ILE A 263 5.08 6.94 1.20
C ILE A 263 4.08 7.65 2.11
N ASN A 264 3.25 6.89 2.81
CA ASN A 264 2.39 7.44 3.83
C ASN A 264 2.54 6.69 5.16
N ASN A 265 2.68 7.45 6.23
CA ASN A 265 2.68 6.94 7.59
C ASN A 265 1.34 6.24 7.85
N ARG A 266 1.37 5.03 8.38
CA ARG A 266 0.15 4.26 8.62
C ARG A 266 -0.77 4.88 9.67
N GLN A 267 -0.25 5.76 10.51
CA GLN A 267 -1.02 6.52 11.50
C GLN A 267 -1.65 7.80 10.93
N VAL A 268 -1.34 8.22 9.70
CA VAL A 268 -2.01 9.38 9.12
C VAL A 268 -3.45 9.03 8.73
N VAL A 269 -4.40 9.91 8.99
CA VAL A 269 -5.78 9.72 8.55
C VAL A 269 -5.84 9.78 7.04
N HIS A 270 -6.34 8.72 6.43
CA HIS A 270 -6.46 8.62 4.99
C HIS A 270 -7.71 7.87 4.57
N GLY A 271 -8.11 8.08 3.34
CA GLY A 271 -9.29 7.47 2.73
C GLY A 271 -9.31 7.72 1.23
N ALA A 272 -10.27 7.14 0.54
CA ALA A 272 -10.43 7.37 -0.89
C ALA A 272 -11.91 7.34 -1.26
N PHE A 273 -12.38 8.38 -1.94
CA PHE A 273 -13.75 8.43 -2.45
C PHE A 273 -13.99 7.37 -3.52
N ALA A 274 -15.25 7.02 -3.74
CA ALA A 274 -15.66 6.19 -4.86
C ALA A 274 -15.18 6.81 -6.18
N ASN A 275 -14.60 5.99 -7.06
CA ASN A 275 -14.08 6.49 -8.34
C ASN A 275 -15.20 6.65 -9.38
N GLN A 276 -15.72 7.85 -9.48
CA GLN A 276 -16.71 8.23 -10.50
C GLN A 276 -16.06 8.78 -11.79
N SER A 277 -14.72 8.91 -11.81
CA SER A 277 -14.00 9.43 -12.98
C SER A 277 -13.87 8.39 -14.08
N ALA A 278 -13.52 8.85 -15.28
CA ALA A 278 -13.20 7.97 -16.41
C ALA A 278 -11.80 7.32 -16.31
N GLU A 279 -11.04 7.65 -15.27
CA GLU A 279 -9.65 7.25 -15.12
C GLU A 279 -9.51 6.01 -14.25
N LEU A 280 -8.73 5.03 -14.70
CA LEU A 280 -8.31 3.89 -13.91
C LEU A 280 -7.24 4.32 -12.89
N ARG A 281 -7.40 3.90 -11.62
CA ARG A 281 -6.32 3.96 -10.64
C ARG A 281 -5.86 2.56 -10.25
N VAL A 282 -4.56 2.30 -10.35
CA VAL A 282 -3.92 1.10 -9.82
C VAL A 282 -2.75 1.51 -8.95
N THR A 283 -2.81 1.12 -7.68
CA THR A 283 -1.78 1.42 -6.68
C THR A 283 -1.19 0.12 -6.16
N LEU A 284 0.09 -0.10 -6.38
CA LEU A 284 0.84 -1.18 -5.75
C LEU A 284 1.25 -0.71 -4.35
N VAL A 285 0.82 -1.43 -3.32
CA VAL A 285 1.05 -1.04 -1.91
C VAL A 285 1.87 -2.09 -1.21
N PHE A 286 2.97 -1.68 -0.60
CA PHE A 286 3.73 -2.50 0.33
C PHE A 286 4.29 -1.63 1.45
N GLY A 287 4.60 -2.24 2.58
CA GLY A 287 4.99 -1.46 3.73
C GLY A 287 6.09 -2.10 4.57
N PHE A 288 6.63 -1.29 5.46
CA PHE A 288 7.67 -1.70 6.40
C PHE A 288 7.40 -1.16 7.80
N HIS A 289 7.78 -1.95 8.78
CA HIS A 289 7.70 -1.59 10.19
C HIS A 289 9.08 -1.45 10.82
N ARG A 290 9.14 -0.67 11.86
CA ARG A 290 10.21 -0.72 12.84
C ARG A 290 10.16 -2.07 13.55
N ARG A 291 11.27 -2.82 13.56
CA ARG A 291 11.32 -4.14 14.20
C ARG A 291 10.87 -4.11 15.66
N SER A 292 11.28 -3.10 16.41
CA SER A 292 10.93 -2.96 17.83
C SER A 292 9.43 -2.74 18.09
N ALA A 293 8.67 -2.26 17.12
CA ALA A 293 7.22 -2.11 17.20
C ALA A 293 6.48 -3.42 16.89
N LEU A 294 7.15 -4.37 16.22
CA LEU A 294 6.54 -5.63 15.80
C LEU A 294 6.91 -6.80 16.73
N LEU A 295 8.15 -6.84 17.21
CA LEU A 295 8.66 -7.96 18.00
C LEU A 295 7.83 -8.18 19.27
N GLY A 296 7.32 -9.39 19.43
CA GLY A 296 6.50 -9.82 20.57
C GLY A 296 5.01 -9.51 20.44
N VAL A 297 4.57 -8.85 19.38
CA VAL A 297 3.14 -8.58 19.15
C VAL A 297 2.43 -9.88 18.77
N THR A 298 1.27 -10.12 19.37
CA THR A 298 0.40 -11.27 19.08
C THR A 298 -0.94 -10.78 18.58
N ARG A 299 -1.36 -11.26 17.40
CA ARG A 299 -2.62 -10.86 16.73
C ARG A 299 -3.20 -11.98 15.88
N GLY A 300 -4.43 -11.78 15.44
CA GLY A 300 -5.13 -12.67 14.53
C GLY A 300 -5.95 -13.75 15.21
N ASP A 301 -6.73 -14.47 14.41
CA ASP A 301 -7.49 -15.66 14.81
C ASP A 301 -7.27 -16.75 13.77
N PRO A 302 -6.57 -17.85 14.13
CA PRO A 302 -5.88 -18.10 15.40
C PRO A 302 -4.75 -17.10 15.65
N PRO A 303 -4.40 -16.83 16.93
CA PRO A 303 -3.40 -15.85 17.28
C PRO A 303 -2.00 -16.26 16.83
N VAL A 304 -1.27 -15.30 16.29
CA VAL A 304 0.11 -15.48 15.84
C VAL A 304 1.00 -14.45 16.51
N THR A 305 2.13 -14.92 17.07
CA THR A 305 3.13 -14.04 17.69
C THR A 305 4.26 -13.75 16.72
N TYR A 306 4.64 -12.48 16.62
CA TYR A 306 5.82 -12.04 15.88
C TYR A 306 7.07 -12.15 16.75
N ASP A 307 7.53 -13.36 16.93
CA ASP A 307 8.82 -13.64 17.53
C ASP A 307 9.99 -13.37 16.55
N ALA A 308 11.21 -13.53 17.02
CA ALA A 308 12.40 -13.28 16.20
C ALA A 308 12.51 -14.23 15.00
N ALA A 309 12.08 -15.49 15.15
CA ALA A 309 12.14 -16.49 14.11
C ALA A 309 11.15 -16.18 12.99
N ARG A 310 9.92 -15.81 13.34
CA ARG A 310 8.90 -15.39 12.37
C ARG A 310 9.29 -14.11 11.63
N ILE A 311 9.85 -13.11 12.34
CA ILE A 311 10.35 -11.89 11.71
C ILE A 311 11.47 -12.22 10.72
N HIS A 312 12.41 -13.08 11.10
CA HIS A 312 13.50 -13.53 10.23
C HIS A 312 12.96 -14.21 8.98
N GLU A 313 12.07 -15.20 9.12
CA GLU A 313 11.49 -15.92 7.99
C GLU A 313 10.72 -15.00 7.04
N ARG A 314 9.90 -14.08 7.58
CA ARG A 314 9.21 -13.08 6.75
C ARG A 314 10.16 -12.13 6.04
N SER A 315 11.28 -11.78 6.67
CA SER A 315 12.28 -10.85 6.10
C SER A 315 13.02 -11.43 4.89
N ARG A 316 12.98 -12.75 4.68
CA ARG A 316 13.59 -13.40 3.51
C ARG A 316 13.02 -12.90 2.18
N ILE A 317 11.78 -12.42 2.17
CA ILE A 317 11.18 -11.85 0.96
C ILE A 317 11.92 -10.58 0.51
N ILE A 318 12.47 -9.79 1.43
CA ILE A 318 13.26 -8.59 1.10
C ILE A 318 14.55 -9.01 0.38
N ALA A 319 15.26 -10.00 0.92
CA ALA A 319 16.50 -10.49 0.31
C ALA A 319 16.24 -11.13 -1.07
N LEU A 320 15.16 -11.91 -1.20
CA LEU A 320 14.72 -12.49 -2.47
C LEU A 320 14.40 -11.41 -3.51
N ALA A 321 13.69 -10.37 -3.11
CA ALA A 321 13.32 -9.25 -3.99
C ALA A 321 14.55 -8.45 -4.46
N ILE A 322 15.51 -8.23 -3.56
CA ILE A 322 16.79 -7.57 -3.90
C ILE A 322 17.52 -8.38 -4.96
N ASP A 323 17.65 -9.69 -4.80
CA ASP A 323 18.35 -10.55 -5.76
C ASP A 323 17.58 -10.64 -7.09
N ALA A 324 16.25 -10.77 -7.05
CA ALA A 324 15.41 -10.75 -8.26
C ALA A 324 15.58 -9.44 -9.06
N ARG A 325 15.66 -8.31 -8.36
CA ARG A 325 15.94 -7.02 -8.98
C ARG A 325 17.35 -6.95 -9.56
N HIS A 326 18.37 -7.39 -8.82
CA HIS A 326 19.75 -7.40 -9.27
C HIS A 326 19.95 -8.26 -10.53
N GLN A 327 19.27 -9.41 -10.62
CA GLN A 327 19.31 -10.23 -11.83
C GLN A 327 18.69 -9.54 -13.05
N ARG A 328 17.67 -8.72 -12.87
CA ARG A 328 17.01 -7.98 -13.94
C ARG A 328 17.73 -6.68 -14.29
N PHE A 329 18.26 -5.99 -13.30
CA PHE A 329 18.94 -4.69 -13.42
C PHE A 329 20.36 -4.75 -12.83
N PRO A 330 21.29 -5.51 -13.46
CA PRO A 330 22.60 -5.80 -12.87
C PRO A 330 23.52 -4.58 -12.74
N HIS A 331 23.19 -3.47 -13.41
CA HIS A 331 23.94 -2.22 -13.34
C HIS A 331 23.49 -1.30 -12.20
N GLU A 332 22.36 -1.60 -11.57
CA GLU A 332 21.93 -0.87 -10.39
C GLU A 332 22.75 -1.24 -9.16
N ARG A 333 22.93 -0.26 -8.27
CA ARG A 333 23.50 -0.54 -6.94
C ARG A 333 22.50 -1.35 -6.13
N SER A 334 22.83 -2.59 -5.77
CA SER A 334 22.01 -3.40 -4.88
C SER A 334 21.98 -2.83 -3.47
N TYR A 335 20.80 -2.86 -2.84
CA TYR A 335 20.66 -2.56 -1.43
C TYR A 335 21.19 -3.74 -0.58
N ARG A 336 21.84 -3.44 0.54
CA ARG A 336 22.31 -4.46 1.49
C ARG A 336 21.41 -4.50 2.71
N TYR A 337 20.50 -5.45 2.76
CA TYR A 337 19.62 -5.65 3.90
C TYR A 337 20.38 -6.33 5.04
N GLN A 338 20.70 -5.56 6.09
CA GLN A 338 21.59 -5.98 7.17
C GLN A 338 21.13 -7.24 7.93
N PRO A 339 19.83 -7.43 8.24
CA PRO A 339 19.38 -8.62 8.98
C PRO A 339 19.69 -9.96 8.30
N LEU A 340 19.84 -9.98 6.98
CA LEU A 340 20.11 -11.19 6.17
C LEU A 340 21.40 -11.09 5.35
N ALA A 341 22.30 -10.18 5.70
CA ALA A 341 23.53 -9.95 4.92
C ALA A 341 24.49 -11.17 4.86
N GLY A 342 24.35 -12.11 5.81
CA GLY A 342 25.11 -13.38 5.83
C GLY A 342 24.42 -14.55 5.12
N GLU A 343 23.22 -14.35 4.58
CA GLU A 343 22.35 -15.42 4.04
C GLU A 343 21.98 -15.20 2.57
N LEU A 344 22.82 -14.48 1.82
CA LEU A 344 22.52 -14.11 0.43
C LEU A 344 22.29 -15.33 -0.47
N ASP A 345 23.10 -16.38 -0.35
CA ASP A 345 22.96 -17.59 -1.18
C ASP A 345 21.67 -18.37 -0.91
N ALA A 346 21.19 -18.36 0.33
CA ALA A 346 19.94 -19.01 0.72
C ALA A 346 18.68 -18.27 0.23
N ASN A 347 18.85 -17.00 -0.19
CA ASN A 347 17.75 -16.14 -0.63
C ASN A 347 17.92 -15.66 -2.09
N ARG A 348 18.72 -16.38 -2.91
CA ARG A 348 18.85 -16.07 -4.33
C ARG A 348 17.57 -16.36 -5.09
N TRP A 349 17.21 -15.45 -5.97
CA TRP A 349 16.06 -15.61 -6.83
C TRP A 349 16.24 -16.77 -7.83
N ASN A 350 15.36 -17.75 -7.75
CA ASN A 350 15.20 -18.84 -8.70
C ASN A 350 13.85 -19.52 -8.45
N GLU A 351 13.44 -20.48 -9.30
CA GLU A 351 12.15 -21.16 -9.16
C GLU A 351 11.99 -21.89 -7.82
N ALA A 352 13.04 -22.51 -7.29
CA ALA A 352 12.99 -23.20 -6.01
C ALA A 352 12.82 -22.21 -4.84
N ALA A 353 13.51 -21.09 -4.87
CA ALA A 353 13.34 -20.00 -3.88
C ALA A 353 11.96 -19.38 -3.98
N ARG A 354 11.42 -19.17 -5.18
CA ARG A 354 10.04 -18.75 -5.39
C ARG A 354 9.05 -19.72 -4.74
N ALA A 355 9.22 -21.01 -4.98
CA ALA A 355 8.34 -22.02 -4.40
C ALA A 355 8.43 -22.08 -2.87
N SER A 356 9.62 -21.96 -2.30
CA SER A 356 9.84 -22.10 -0.85
C SER A 356 9.58 -20.82 -0.05
N ILE A 357 9.91 -19.66 -0.59
CA ILE A 357 9.83 -18.39 0.13
C ILE A 357 8.56 -17.63 -0.25
N LEU A 358 8.33 -17.47 -1.56
CA LEU A 358 7.27 -16.60 -2.05
C LEU A 358 5.91 -17.29 -2.09
N ARG A 359 5.82 -18.55 -2.55
CA ARG A 359 4.55 -19.26 -2.70
C ARG A 359 3.78 -19.36 -1.38
N ASN A 360 4.47 -19.68 -0.30
CA ASN A 360 3.88 -19.82 1.02
C ASN A 360 4.20 -18.64 1.94
N TYR A 361 4.58 -17.49 1.34
CA TYR A 361 4.85 -16.29 2.10
C TYR A 361 3.68 -15.99 3.02
N ASP A 362 3.99 -15.90 4.30
CA ASP A 362 2.97 -15.65 5.31
C ASP A 362 2.42 -14.25 5.21
N THR A 363 1.30 -14.17 4.55
CA THR A 363 0.54 -12.93 4.35
C THR A 363 -0.44 -12.65 5.49
N LYS A 364 -0.48 -13.49 6.54
CA LYS A 364 -1.25 -13.20 7.76
C LYS A 364 -0.73 -11.91 8.34
N THR A 365 -1.30 -10.84 7.87
CA THR A 365 -1.03 -9.53 8.41
C THR A 365 -1.56 -9.47 9.80
N MET A 366 -0.80 -8.80 10.51
CA MET A 366 -1.25 -8.25 11.73
C MET A 366 -1.55 -6.80 11.43
N PHE A 367 -2.78 -6.42 11.62
CA PHE A 367 -3.18 -5.01 11.65
C PHE A 367 -2.55 -4.36 12.88
N ILE A 368 -1.23 -4.18 12.79
CA ILE A 368 -0.47 -3.54 13.86
C ILE A 368 -0.64 -2.06 13.76
#